data_c790af857e760f1774f41a449b3f6ae0
#
_entry.id   c790af857e760f1774f41a449b3f6ae0
#
_cell.length_a   1.000
_cell.length_b   1.000
_cell.length_c   1.000
_cell.angle_alpha   90.00
_cell.angle_beta   90.00
_cell.angle_gamma   90.00
#
_symmetry.space_group_name_H-M   'P 1'
#
loop_
_entity.id
_entity.type
_entity.pdbx_description
1 polymer ?
#
loop_
_entity_poly.entity_id
_entity_poly.type
_entity_poly.pdbx_seq_one_letter_code
_entity_poly.pdbx_strand_id
1 'polypeptide(L)'
;SMMLGVFLIGISLGSFLVVAVFRSSLNLRTVLILLQAAIGLYVIGSLYNMEQLLSTPWNGYNLQKPVFVFSRYFADSSALMLLPTIALGMSFPILIKMISGGHEHVGIGTGQIYGANTFGAILGSLITGFLFLPRLGVQQSLLLVATLNLLMMMYLFRTGDYFTKTLRKMMTVVLAGVILVVNMGFPSDLLDRFFMRDSTGQKDIRKLLYFEEGLTDTVAVFKDNYGALDPDAKRLVTNGVSMSAVNFIASRYMKLLAHLPIMLVDNPEEVLVVCFGTGQTTGAAAVHPKVKAVDSVDLSGSVVRAGNVFSSQNYNALKN
;
A
#
# COMPACT_ATOMS: atom_id res chain seq x y z
N SER A 1 4.13 -1.40 -14.57
CA SER A 1 2.91 -1.59 -13.81
C SER A 1 1.92 -0.46 -14.07
N MET A 2 0.61 -0.74 -13.98
CA MET A 2 -0.47 0.23 -14.26
C MET A 2 -0.45 1.43 -13.31
N MET A 3 -0.15 1.23 -12.03
CA MET A 3 -0.05 2.33 -11.05
C MET A 3 0.96 3.40 -11.49
N LEU A 4 2.13 2.97 -11.99
CA LEU A 4 3.12 3.90 -12.53
C LEU A 4 2.58 4.65 -13.76
N GLY A 5 1.85 3.96 -14.63
CA GLY A 5 1.21 4.59 -15.80
C GLY A 5 0.20 5.66 -15.40
N VAL A 6 -0.70 5.36 -14.46
CA VAL A 6 -1.68 6.31 -13.92
C VAL A 6 -1.01 7.50 -13.25
N PHE A 7 0.05 7.25 -12.47
CA PHE A 7 0.84 8.30 -11.82
C PHE A 7 1.45 9.27 -12.85
N LEU A 8 2.09 8.75 -13.89
CA LEU A 8 2.70 9.56 -14.96
C LEU A 8 1.64 10.33 -15.77
N ILE A 9 0.52 9.69 -16.09
CA ILE A 9 -0.62 10.35 -16.75
C ILE A 9 -1.12 11.51 -15.88
N GLY A 10 -1.32 11.28 -14.58
CA GLY A 10 -1.79 12.32 -13.67
C GLY A 10 -0.85 13.53 -13.61
N ILE A 11 0.45 13.31 -13.43
CA ILE A 11 1.45 14.40 -13.42
C ILE A 11 1.44 15.16 -14.76
N SER A 12 1.41 14.44 -15.89
CA SER A 12 1.38 15.05 -17.20
C SER A 12 0.13 15.91 -17.41
N LEU A 13 -1.04 15.38 -17.10
CA LEU A 13 -2.31 16.12 -17.16
C LEU A 13 -2.28 17.37 -16.26
N GLY A 14 -1.77 17.23 -15.03
CA GLY A 14 -1.62 18.37 -14.11
C GLY A 14 -0.72 19.47 -14.69
N SER A 15 0.39 19.09 -15.27
CA SER A 15 1.32 20.04 -15.92
C SER A 15 0.70 20.73 -17.12
N PHE A 16 -0.21 20.11 -17.87
CA PHE A 16 -0.97 20.74 -18.92
C PHE A 16 -2.07 21.68 -18.38
N LEU A 17 -2.81 21.23 -17.36
CA LEU A 17 -3.92 22.01 -16.78
C LEU A 17 -3.43 23.32 -16.15
N VAL A 18 -2.22 23.38 -15.64
CA VAL A 18 -1.65 24.59 -15.05
C VAL A 18 -1.53 25.74 -16.05
N VAL A 19 -1.47 25.48 -17.36
CA VAL A 19 -1.45 26.52 -18.39
C VAL A 19 -2.73 27.35 -18.34
N ALA A 20 -3.89 26.72 -18.08
CA ALA A 20 -5.16 27.43 -17.90
C ALA A 20 -5.12 28.33 -16.65
N VAL A 21 -4.50 27.88 -15.58
CA VAL A 21 -4.30 28.70 -14.36
C VAL A 21 -3.41 29.92 -14.67
N PHE A 22 -2.35 29.75 -15.45
CA PHE A 22 -1.45 30.83 -15.80
C PHE A 22 -2.08 31.87 -16.75
N ARG A 23 -3.11 31.49 -17.49
CA ARG A 23 -3.89 32.38 -18.35
C ARG A 23 -5.03 33.08 -17.60
N SER A 24 -5.38 32.59 -16.44
CA SER A 24 -6.44 33.19 -15.58
C SER A 24 -5.87 34.27 -14.67
N SER A 25 -6.75 35.07 -14.08
CA SER A 25 -6.40 36.07 -13.06
C SER A 25 -6.30 35.45 -11.64
N LEU A 26 -6.30 34.15 -11.53
CA LEU A 26 -6.27 33.47 -10.24
C LEU A 26 -4.95 33.68 -9.51
N ASN A 27 -5.04 33.92 -8.22
CA ASN A 27 -3.87 34.02 -7.35
C ASN A 27 -3.22 32.63 -7.21
N LEU A 28 -1.97 32.50 -7.63
CA LEU A 28 -1.23 31.22 -7.64
C LEU A 28 -1.15 30.60 -6.25
N ARG A 29 -1.04 31.42 -5.21
CA ARG A 29 -1.03 30.95 -3.83
C ARG A 29 -2.37 30.33 -3.45
N THR A 30 -3.48 30.93 -3.85
CA THR A 30 -4.83 30.38 -3.62
C THR A 30 -4.98 29.03 -4.31
N VAL A 31 -4.51 28.92 -5.56
CA VAL A 31 -4.53 27.65 -6.29
C VAL A 31 -3.71 26.60 -5.55
N LEU A 32 -2.52 26.94 -5.07
CA LEU A 32 -1.67 26.00 -4.32
C LEU A 32 -2.34 25.54 -3.01
N ILE A 33 -3.02 26.45 -2.28
CA ILE A 33 -3.82 26.12 -1.09
C ILE A 33 -4.89 25.09 -1.44
N LEU A 34 -5.63 25.31 -2.52
CA LEU A 34 -6.69 24.40 -2.97
C LEU A 34 -6.14 23.03 -3.41
N LEU A 35 -4.98 23.00 -4.08
CA LEU A 35 -4.33 21.75 -4.47
C LEU A 35 -3.89 20.94 -3.25
N GLN A 36 -3.27 21.57 -2.25
CA GLN A 36 -2.88 20.88 -1.01
C GLN A 36 -4.09 20.36 -0.24
N ALA A 37 -5.16 21.16 -0.17
CA ALA A 37 -6.43 20.73 0.41
C ALA A 37 -7.02 19.53 -0.35
N ALA A 38 -7.05 19.59 -1.68
CA ALA A 38 -7.57 18.53 -2.52
C ALA A 38 -6.80 17.22 -2.32
N ILE A 39 -5.46 17.26 -2.28
CA ILE A 39 -4.63 16.07 -2.02
C ILE A 39 -4.96 15.48 -0.64
N GLY A 40 -4.88 16.28 0.42
CA GLY A 40 -5.09 15.81 1.78
C GLY A 40 -6.50 15.26 2.01
N LEU A 41 -7.53 15.98 1.60
CA LEU A 41 -8.93 15.56 1.76
C LEU A 41 -9.27 14.33 0.89
N TYR A 42 -8.74 14.27 -0.34
CA TYR A 42 -8.98 13.13 -1.20
C TYR A 42 -8.37 11.86 -0.65
N VAL A 43 -7.14 11.91 -0.16
CA VAL A 43 -6.48 10.73 0.45
C VAL A 43 -7.26 10.25 1.67
N ILE A 44 -7.69 11.15 2.56
CA ILE A 44 -8.52 10.80 3.72
C ILE A 44 -9.86 10.20 3.26
N GLY A 45 -10.53 10.86 2.31
CA GLY A 45 -11.80 10.40 1.76
C GLY A 45 -11.70 9.06 1.04
N SER A 46 -10.61 8.82 0.28
CA SER A 46 -10.39 7.55 -0.41
C SER A 46 -10.11 6.40 0.57
N LEU A 47 -9.37 6.65 1.65
CA LEU A 47 -9.17 5.67 2.71
C LEU A 47 -10.49 5.29 3.38
N TYR A 48 -11.32 6.30 3.72
CA TYR A 48 -12.62 6.05 4.37
C TYR A 48 -13.61 5.32 3.46
N ASN A 49 -13.58 5.62 2.15
CA ASN A 49 -14.47 5.03 1.15
C ASN A 49 -13.80 3.90 0.35
N MET A 50 -12.65 3.40 0.78
CA MET A 50 -11.87 2.40 0.05
C MET A 50 -12.69 1.16 -0.31
N GLU A 51 -13.56 0.73 0.61
CA GLU A 51 -14.46 -0.40 0.37
C GLU A 51 -15.44 -0.16 -0.78
N GLN A 52 -15.90 1.07 -0.97
CA GLN A 52 -16.83 1.42 -2.04
C GLN A 52 -16.10 1.68 -3.36
N LEU A 53 -14.92 2.30 -3.30
CA LEU A 53 -14.11 2.61 -4.47
C LEU A 53 -13.56 1.35 -5.16
N LEU A 54 -13.18 0.34 -4.38
CA LEU A 54 -12.57 -0.90 -4.88
C LEU A 54 -13.50 -2.12 -4.83
N SER A 55 -14.74 -1.96 -4.36
CA SER A 55 -15.65 -3.06 -4.00
C SER A 55 -16.49 -3.61 -5.14
N THR A 56 -16.24 -3.26 -6.39
CA THR A 56 -16.95 -3.95 -7.48
C THR A 56 -16.58 -5.43 -7.46
N PRO A 57 -17.57 -6.32 -7.31
CA PRO A 57 -17.32 -7.75 -7.17
C PRO A 57 -16.52 -8.28 -8.36
N TRP A 58 -15.46 -9.02 -8.06
CA TRP A 58 -14.72 -9.80 -9.04
C TRP A 58 -15.59 -10.99 -9.43
N ASN A 59 -16.47 -10.81 -10.40
CA ASN A 59 -17.19 -11.93 -11.00
C ASN A 59 -16.18 -12.81 -11.72
N GLY A 60 -15.91 -14.00 -11.17
CA GLY A 60 -14.90 -14.94 -11.66
C GLY A 60 -15.01 -15.27 -13.15
N TYR A 61 -16.20 -15.13 -13.73
CA TYR A 61 -16.44 -15.32 -15.17
C TYR A 61 -15.75 -14.29 -16.08
N ASN A 62 -15.47 -13.09 -15.60
CA ASN A 62 -14.82 -12.02 -16.36
C ASN A 62 -13.30 -12.01 -16.24
N LEU A 63 -12.72 -12.75 -15.29
CA LEU A 63 -11.27 -12.85 -15.11
C LEU A 63 -10.55 -13.54 -16.27
N GLN A 64 -11.28 -14.28 -17.09
CA GLN A 64 -10.72 -14.97 -18.26
C GLN A 64 -10.38 -14.03 -19.43
N LYS A 65 -10.88 -12.77 -19.44
CA LYS A 65 -10.59 -11.80 -20.50
C LYS A 65 -9.50 -10.81 -20.03
N PRO A 66 -8.29 -10.87 -20.60
CA PRO A 66 -7.18 -10.00 -20.19
C PRO A 66 -7.51 -8.50 -20.22
N VAL A 67 -8.30 -8.08 -21.23
CA VAL A 67 -8.73 -6.67 -21.38
C VAL A 67 -9.61 -6.21 -20.21
N PHE A 68 -10.48 -7.06 -19.71
CA PHE A 68 -11.33 -6.73 -18.56
C PHE A 68 -10.51 -6.57 -17.27
N VAL A 69 -9.57 -7.47 -17.04
CA VAL A 69 -8.65 -7.41 -15.89
C VAL A 69 -7.82 -6.13 -15.96
N PHE A 70 -7.29 -5.82 -17.14
CA PHE A 70 -6.53 -4.61 -17.38
C PHE A 70 -7.35 -3.33 -17.09
N SER A 71 -8.55 -3.23 -17.71
CA SER A 71 -9.41 -2.06 -17.53
C SER A 71 -9.81 -1.85 -16.06
N ARG A 72 -10.01 -2.95 -15.34
CA ARG A 72 -10.35 -2.92 -13.92
C ARG A 72 -9.21 -2.37 -13.06
N TYR A 73 -8.02 -2.94 -13.18
CA TYR A 73 -6.86 -2.44 -12.44
C TYR A 73 -6.52 -0.99 -12.78
N PHE A 74 -6.74 -0.59 -14.04
CA PHE A 74 -6.58 0.80 -14.46
C PHE A 74 -7.62 1.71 -13.80
N ALA A 75 -8.88 1.30 -13.75
CA ALA A 75 -9.94 2.06 -13.09
C ALA A 75 -9.69 2.21 -11.58
N ASP A 76 -9.36 1.12 -10.88
CA ASP A 76 -9.07 1.11 -9.44
C ASP A 76 -7.85 1.99 -9.12
N SER A 77 -6.78 1.86 -9.90
CA SER A 77 -5.58 2.70 -9.75
C SER A 77 -5.90 4.17 -10.03
N SER A 78 -6.73 4.46 -11.03
CA SER A 78 -7.14 5.83 -11.38
C SER A 78 -8.02 6.43 -10.29
N ALA A 79 -8.96 5.65 -9.74
CA ALA A 79 -9.82 6.08 -8.65
C ALA A 79 -9.03 6.46 -7.39
N LEU A 80 -7.90 5.83 -7.11
CA LEU A 80 -7.09 6.14 -5.93
C LEU A 80 -6.04 7.23 -6.18
N MET A 81 -5.43 7.27 -7.36
CA MET A 81 -4.20 8.02 -7.58
C MET A 81 -4.35 9.21 -8.53
N LEU A 82 -5.30 9.19 -9.47
CA LEU A 82 -5.32 10.16 -10.57
C LEU A 82 -5.49 11.60 -10.08
N LEU A 83 -6.43 11.86 -9.17
CA LEU A 83 -6.69 13.21 -8.67
C LEU A 83 -5.51 13.77 -7.85
N PRO A 84 -4.94 13.06 -6.88
CA PRO A 84 -3.74 13.53 -6.17
C PRO A 84 -2.55 13.78 -7.10
N THR A 85 -2.33 12.93 -8.09
CA THR A 85 -1.19 13.08 -9.01
C THR A 85 -1.37 14.24 -9.99
N ILE A 86 -2.60 14.53 -10.43
CA ILE A 86 -2.90 15.77 -11.17
C ILE A 86 -2.57 17.00 -10.33
N ALA A 87 -3.02 17.02 -9.07
CA ALA A 87 -2.74 18.13 -8.17
C ALA A 87 -1.24 18.33 -7.90
N LEU A 88 -0.48 17.23 -7.75
CA LEU A 88 0.98 17.26 -7.65
C LEU A 88 1.62 17.81 -8.94
N GLY A 89 1.15 17.35 -10.11
CA GLY A 89 1.64 17.81 -11.41
C GLY A 89 1.41 19.31 -11.64
N MET A 90 0.31 19.88 -11.11
CA MET A 90 0.06 21.32 -11.15
C MET A 90 0.94 22.09 -10.16
N SER A 91 1.23 21.52 -8.99
CA SER A 91 1.92 22.22 -7.90
C SER A 91 3.34 22.64 -8.29
N PHE A 92 4.06 21.78 -9.01
CA PHE A 92 5.47 22.01 -9.39
C PHE A 92 5.66 23.26 -10.27
N PRO A 93 4.98 23.44 -11.42
CA PRO A 93 5.12 24.65 -12.23
C PRO A 93 4.62 25.91 -11.51
N ILE A 94 3.60 25.79 -10.64
CA ILE A 94 3.12 26.92 -9.84
C ILE A 94 4.20 27.41 -8.89
N LEU A 95 4.88 26.51 -8.19
CA LEU A 95 5.99 26.84 -7.29
C LEU A 95 7.13 27.51 -8.04
N ILE A 96 7.53 26.99 -9.22
CA ILE A 96 8.55 27.61 -10.05
C ILE A 96 8.17 29.05 -10.38
N LYS A 97 6.94 29.28 -10.87
CA LYS A 97 6.47 30.62 -11.23
C LYS A 97 6.41 31.58 -10.03
N MET A 98 6.07 31.07 -8.85
CA MET A 98 6.01 31.89 -7.62
C MET A 98 7.40 32.31 -7.12
N ILE A 99 8.43 31.44 -7.28
CA ILE A 99 9.78 31.73 -6.77
C ILE A 99 10.62 32.50 -7.79
N SER A 100 10.42 32.26 -9.09
CA SER A 100 11.24 32.89 -10.13
C SER A 100 11.06 34.41 -10.27
N GLY A 101 9.94 34.98 -9.77
CA GLY A 101 9.71 36.45 -9.66
C GLY A 101 9.85 37.28 -10.94
N GLY A 102 10.50 36.75 -12.00
CA GLY A 102 10.77 37.40 -13.29
C GLY A 102 11.63 36.55 -14.21
N HIS A 103 11.75 36.94 -15.48
CA HIS A 103 12.43 36.15 -16.51
C HIS A 103 13.93 35.94 -16.26
N GLU A 104 14.60 36.85 -15.56
CA GLU A 104 16.04 36.80 -15.32
C GLU A 104 16.48 35.70 -14.32
N HIS A 105 15.57 35.27 -13.43
CA HIS A 105 15.89 34.30 -12.36
C HIS A 105 15.22 32.94 -12.53
N VAL A 106 14.60 32.69 -13.68
CA VAL A 106 13.88 31.42 -13.92
C VAL A 106 14.80 30.20 -13.79
N GLY A 107 16.03 30.27 -14.27
CA GLY A 107 16.99 29.17 -14.19
C GLY A 107 17.36 28.82 -12.76
N ILE A 108 17.65 29.82 -11.92
CA ILE A 108 17.99 29.63 -10.51
C ILE A 108 16.79 29.10 -9.73
N GLY A 109 15.62 29.72 -9.89
CA GLY A 109 14.38 29.29 -9.22
C GLY A 109 13.98 27.86 -9.58
N THR A 110 14.09 27.50 -10.87
CA THR A 110 13.85 26.14 -11.35
C THR A 110 14.83 25.15 -10.71
N GLY A 111 16.12 25.47 -10.68
CA GLY A 111 17.15 24.64 -10.08
C GLY A 111 16.91 24.41 -8.59
N GLN A 112 16.53 25.43 -7.84
CA GLN A 112 16.21 25.33 -6.41
C GLN A 112 15.00 24.42 -6.15
N ILE A 113 13.90 24.63 -6.88
CA ILE A 113 12.68 23.80 -6.73
C ILE A 113 12.95 22.36 -7.14
N TYR A 114 13.66 22.15 -8.25
CA TYR A 114 13.99 20.81 -8.72
C TYR A 114 14.92 20.07 -7.75
N GLY A 115 15.93 20.76 -7.23
CA GLY A 115 16.82 20.22 -6.21
C GLY A 115 16.09 19.85 -4.92
N ALA A 116 15.22 20.75 -4.42
CA ALA A 116 14.42 20.49 -3.23
C ALA A 116 13.43 19.30 -3.44
N ASN A 117 12.79 19.23 -4.61
CA ASN A 117 11.91 18.12 -4.96
C ASN A 117 12.65 16.78 -5.02
N THR A 118 13.83 16.76 -5.66
CA THR A 118 14.66 15.54 -5.76
C THR A 118 15.14 15.10 -4.39
N PHE A 119 15.64 16.02 -3.57
CA PHE A 119 16.06 15.73 -2.20
C PHE A 119 14.89 15.22 -1.35
N GLY A 120 13.73 15.88 -1.45
CA GLY A 120 12.50 15.45 -0.78
C GLY A 120 12.02 14.06 -1.23
N ALA A 121 12.13 13.75 -2.53
CA ALA A 121 11.76 12.43 -3.05
C ALA A 121 12.67 11.32 -2.52
N ILE A 122 13.99 11.57 -2.46
CA ILE A 122 14.97 10.61 -1.89
C ILE A 122 14.68 10.38 -0.41
N LEU A 123 14.60 11.45 0.39
CA LEU A 123 14.31 11.32 1.83
C LEU A 123 12.94 10.71 2.07
N GLY A 124 11.91 11.15 1.34
CA GLY A 124 10.55 10.64 1.46
C GLY A 124 10.46 9.15 1.18
N SER A 125 11.11 8.66 0.13
CA SER A 125 11.11 7.23 -0.21
C SER A 125 11.82 6.40 0.86
N LEU A 126 12.98 6.85 1.36
CA LEU A 126 13.72 6.16 2.42
C LEU A 126 12.93 6.15 3.74
N ILE A 127 12.44 7.29 4.19
CA ILE A 127 11.69 7.41 5.45
C ILE A 127 10.39 6.60 5.37
N THR A 128 9.66 6.71 4.28
CA THR A 128 8.40 5.96 4.13
C THR A 128 8.67 4.46 4.05
N GLY A 129 9.60 4.01 3.20
CA GLY A 129 9.86 2.58 3.01
C GLY A 129 10.45 1.90 4.24
N PHE A 130 11.43 2.51 4.90
CA PHE A 130 12.16 1.86 6.01
C PHE A 130 11.65 2.21 7.40
N LEU A 131 10.90 3.31 7.55
CA LEU A 131 10.45 3.77 8.86
C LEU A 131 8.92 3.75 9.00
N PHE A 132 8.19 4.39 8.08
CA PHE A 132 6.75 4.55 8.23
C PHE A 132 6.01 3.24 7.96
N LEU A 133 6.23 2.61 6.81
CA LEU A 133 5.52 1.38 6.47
C LEU A 133 5.72 0.27 7.53
N PRO A 134 6.94 -0.05 7.98
CA PRO A 134 7.13 -1.13 8.96
C PRO A 134 6.63 -0.81 10.37
N ARG A 135 6.52 0.48 10.75
CA ARG A 135 6.13 0.87 12.11
C ARG A 135 4.70 1.35 12.24
N LEU A 136 4.21 2.03 11.23
CA LEU A 136 2.87 2.64 11.24
C LEU A 136 1.87 1.88 10.37
N GLY A 137 2.38 1.06 9.43
CA GLY A 137 1.56 0.43 8.39
C GLY A 137 1.17 1.41 7.27
N VAL A 138 0.54 0.88 6.23
CA VAL A 138 0.14 1.67 5.04
C VAL A 138 -0.90 2.73 5.40
N GLN A 139 -1.92 2.37 6.17
CA GLN A 139 -3.03 3.25 6.50
C GLN A 139 -2.56 4.51 7.26
N GLN A 140 -1.81 4.34 8.33
CA GLN A 140 -1.33 5.46 9.14
C GLN A 140 -0.30 6.30 8.38
N SER A 141 0.53 5.67 7.55
CA SER A 141 1.47 6.38 6.68
C SER A 141 0.77 7.30 5.68
N LEU A 142 -0.30 6.83 5.05
CA LEU A 142 -1.12 7.64 4.14
C LEU A 142 -1.83 8.79 4.88
N LEU A 143 -2.38 8.51 6.06
CA LEU A 143 -3.02 9.53 6.90
C LEU A 143 -2.02 10.61 7.34
N LEU A 144 -0.79 10.22 7.69
CA LEU A 144 0.29 11.14 8.03
C LEU A 144 0.63 12.05 6.84
N VAL A 145 0.80 11.48 5.63
CA VAL A 145 1.10 12.26 4.42
C VAL A 145 -0.06 13.19 4.07
N ALA A 146 -1.31 12.73 4.17
CA ALA A 146 -2.49 13.57 3.99
C ALA A 146 -2.51 14.75 4.98
N THR A 147 -2.21 14.47 6.24
CA THR A 147 -2.11 15.48 7.30
C THR A 147 -1.02 16.52 7.00
N LEU A 148 0.15 16.10 6.51
CA LEU A 148 1.23 17.02 6.10
C LEU A 148 0.77 17.96 4.97
N ASN A 149 0.00 17.46 3.99
CA ASN A 149 -0.58 18.32 2.94
C ASN A 149 -1.58 19.33 3.52
N LEU A 150 -2.43 18.92 4.47
CA LEU A 150 -3.36 19.85 5.14
C LEU A 150 -2.63 20.87 6.03
N LEU A 151 -1.54 20.48 6.69
CA LEU A 151 -0.69 21.42 7.44
C LEU A 151 0.01 22.41 6.50
N MET A 152 0.45 21.99 5.33
CA MET A 152 1.02 22.88 4.31
C MET A 152 -0.04 23.86 3.79
N MET A 153 -1.26 23.38 3.50
CA MET A 153 -2.40 24.24 3.18
C MET A 153 -2.63 25.30 4.27
N MET A 154 -2.66 24.88 5.53
CA MET A 154 -2.85 25.75 6.68
C MET A 154 -1.74 26.81 6.80
N TYR A 155 -0.49 26.42 6.61
CA TYR A 155 0.66 27.33 6.60
C TYR A 155 0.55 28.39 5.51
N LEU A 156 0.26 27.97 4.27
CA LEU A 156 0.06 28.87 3.14
C LEU A 156 -1.11 29.83 3.37
N PHE A 157 -2.20 29.36 3.95
CA PHE A 157 -3.35 30.18 4.32
C PHE A 157 -2.99 31.21 5.39
N ARG A 158 -2.28 30.80 6.45
CA ARG A 158 -1.89 31.70 7.55
C ARG A 158 -0.95 32.81 7.11
N THR A 159 -0.05 32.54 6.17
CA THR A 159 0.95 33.50 5.68
C THR A 159 0.44 34.36 4.53
N GLY A 160 -0.79 34.14 4.02
CA GLY A 160 -1.42 34.93 2.97
C GLY A 160 -2.17 36.14 3.54
N ASP A 161 -2.45 37.16 2.69
CA ASP A 161 -3.15 38.41 3.09
C ASP A 161 -4.61 38.40 2.63
N TYR A 162 -5.34 37.30 2.88
CA TYR A 162 -6.74 37.15 2.44
C TYR A 162 -7.77 37.77 3.38
N PHE A 163 -7.45 37.84 4.68
CA PHE A 163 -8.36 38.27 5.74
C PHE A 163 -7.62 39.05 6.82
N THR A 164 -8.37 39.67 7.75
CA THR A 164 -7.78 40.31 8.92
C THR A 164 -6.95 39.31 9.74
N LYS A 165 -5.90 39.78 10.40
CA LYS A 165 -4.98 38.90 11.20
C LYS A 165 -5.76 38.10 12.24
N THR A 166 -6.80 38.62 12.84
CA THR A 166 -7.62 37.93 13.84
C THR A 166 -8.41 36.78 13.21
N LEU A 167 -9.08 37.03 12.08
CA LEU A 167 -9.89 36.03 11.38
C LEU A 167 -9.00 34.87 10.89
N ARG A 168 -7.83 35.18 10.35
CA ARG A 168 -6.83 34.13 9.93
C ARG A 168 -6.40 33.24 11.10
N LYS A 169 -6.13 33.85 12.28
CA LYS A 169 -5.80 33.08 13.50
C LYS A 169 -6.94 32.16 13.91
N MET A 170 -8.16 32.68 13.97
CA MET A 170 -9.33 31.86 14.32
C MET A 170 -9.55 30.69 13.34
N MET A 171 -9.54 30.97 12.03
CA MET A 171 -9.68 29.91 11.01
C MET A 171 -8.54 28.88 11.08
N THR A 172 -7.30 29.31 11.36
CA THR A 172 -6.18 28.39 11.54
C THR A 172 -6.39 27.45 12.74
N VAL A 173 -6.88 27.98 13.86
CA VAL A 173 -7.18 27.18 15.07
C VAL A 173 -8.32 26.19 14.79
N VAL A 174 -9.40 26.64 14.15
CA VAL A 174 -10.52 25.76 13.77
C VAL A 174 -10.03 24.65 12.84
N LEU A 175 -9.24 24.98 11.83
CA LEU A 175 -8.71 24.00 10.88
C LEU A 175 -7.77 23.00 11.56
N ALA A 176 -6.90 23.48 12.44
CA ALA A 176 -6.05 22.60 13.25
C ALA A 176 -6.87 21.64 14.14
N GLY A 177 -7.95 22.16 14.75
CA GLY A 177 -8.89 21.34 15.51
C GLY A 177 -9.58 20.28 14.67
N VAL A 178 -10.03 20.62 13.46
CA VAL A 178 -10.64 19.66 12.51
C VAL A 178 -9.63 18.57 12.10
N ILE A 179 -8.41 18.97 11.74
CA ILE A 179 -7.35 18.01 11.39
C ILE A 179 -7.09 17.05 12.57
N LEU A 180 -7.01 17.57 13.79
CA LEU A 180 -6.81 16.77 14.99
C LEU A 180 -7.97 15.77 15.21
N VAL A 181 -9.21 16.25 15.15
CA VAL A 181 -10.41 15.42 15.34
C VAL A 181 -10.48 14.30 14.28
N VAL A 182 -10.21 14.64 13.02
CA VAL A 182 -10.18 13.64 11.94
C VAL A 182 -9.11 12.58 12.21
N ASN A 183 -7.90 12.98 12.62
CA ASN A 183 -6.84 12.01 12.91
C ASN A 183 -7.15 11.13 14.13
N MET A 184 -7.71 11.70 15.20
CA MET A 184 -8.07 10.94 16.41
C MET A 184 -9.28 10.03 16.22
N GLY A 185 -10.25 10.44 15.40
CA GLY A 185 -11.45 9.66 15.11
C GLY A 185 -11.32 8.71 13.93
N PHE A 186 -10.14 8.64 13.28
CA PHE A 186 -9.97 7.80 12.10
C PHE A 186 -9.91 6.31 12.49
N PRO A 187 -10.77 5.43 11.94
CA PRO A 187 -10.76 4.02 12.27
C PRO A 187 -9.41 3.38 11.94
N SER A 188 -8.85 2.62 12.88
CA SER A 188 -7.55 1.96 12.70
C SER A 188 -7.60 0.68 11.86
N ASP A 189 -8.80 0.15 11.62
CA ASP A 189 -9.06 -1.18 11.05
C ASP A 189 -9.66 -1.17 9.64
N LEU A 190 -9.59 -0.05 8.91
CA LEU A 190 -10.19 0.05 7.56
C LEU A 190 -9.53 -0.91 6.55
N LEU A 191 -8.21 -1.02 6.59
CA LEU A 191 -7.50 -1.96 5.71
C LEU A 191 -7.79 -3.41 6.09
N ASP A 192 -7.85 -3.71 7.39
CA ASP A 192 -8.20 -5.04 7.86
C ASP A 192 -9.60 -5.44 7.35
N ARG A 193 -10.57 -4.54 7.46
CA ARG A 193 -11.92 -4.76 6.92
C ARG A 193 -11.91 -4.98 5.41
N PHE A 194 -11.10 -4.22 4.68
CA PHE A 194 -10.98 -4.38 3.23
C PHE A 194 -10.40 -5.76 2.87
N PHE A 195 -9.33 -6.20 3.54
CA PHE A 195 -8.74 -7.52 3.31
C PHE A 195 -9.63 -8.69 3.77
N MET A 196 -10.58 -8.44 4.68
CA MET A 196 -11.54 -9.47 5.15
C MET A 196 -12.75 -9.66 4.21
N ARG A 197 -12.81 -8.97 3.07
CA ARG A 197 -13.89 -9.18 2.09
C ARG A 197 -13.53 -10.30 1.12
N ASP A 198 -14.52 -11.09 0.79
CA ASP A 198 -14.37 -12.10 -0.25
C ASP A 198 -14.41 -11.47 -1.67
N SER A 199 -14.15 -12.29 -2.68
CA SER A 199 -14.21 -11.89 -4.08
C SER A 199 -15.60 -11.44 -4.54
N THR A 200 -16.65 -11.64 -3.74
CA THR A 200 -18.03 -11.20 -4.00
C THR A 200 -18.40 -9.90 -3.28
N GLY A 201 -17.47 -9.34 -2.49
CA GLY A 201 -17.68 -8.13 -1.69
C GLY A 201 -18.52 -8.37 -0.43
N GLN A 202 -18.89 -9.63 -0.14
CA GLN A 202 -19.55 -9.99 1.12
C GLN A 202 -18.52 -10.06 2.24
N LYS A 203 -18.96 -9.74 3.47
CA LYS A 203 -18.13 -9.91 4.65
C LYS A 203 -17.74 -11.38 4.75
N ASP A 204 -16.47 -11.65 4.55
CA ASP A 204 -15.96 -13.01 4.54
C ASP A 204 -16.17 -13.67 5.91
N ILE A 205 -16.69 -14.89 5.88
CA ILE A 205 -16.83 -15.74 7.08
C ILE A 205 -15.44 -16.20 7.57
N ARG A 206 -14.39 -15.93 6.77
CA ARG A 206 -13.02 -16.29 7.09
C ARG A 206 -12.52 -15.51 8.31
N LYS A 207 -11.92 -16.21 9.24
CA LYS A 207 -11.29 -15.61 10.41
C LYS A 207 -9.85 -15.23 10.06
N LEU A 208 -9.50 -13.96 10.21
CA LEU A 208 -8.12 -13.50 10.16
C LEU A 208 -7.35 -14.08 11.36
N LEU A 209 -6.29 -14.82 11.09
CA LEU A 209 -5.46 -15.46 12.11
C LEU A 209 -4.13 -14.72 12.32
N TYR A 210 -3.65 -14.02 11.28
CA TYR A 210 -2.41 -13.27 11.31
C TYR A 210 -2.46 -12.15 10.27
N PHE A 211 -1.91 -10.99 10.62
CA PHE A 211 -1.74 -9.86 9.72
C PHE A 211 -0.46 -9.12 10.08
N GLU A 212 0.36 -8.84 9.09
CA GLU A 212 1.58 -8.05 9.25
C GLU A 212 1.90 -7.30 7.97
N GLU A 213 2.14 -6.00 8.10
CA GLU A 213 2.67 -5.16 7.03
C GLU A 213 4.20 -5.10 7.18
N GLY A 214 4.91 -5.85 6.32
CA GLY A 214 6.36 -5.92 6.29
C GLY A 214 7.01 -4.87 5.38
N LEU A 215 8.33 -4.91 5.30
CA LEU A 215 9.12 -4.03 4.40
C LEU A 215 8.85 -4.31 2.92
N THR A 216 8.69 -5.57 2.57
CA THR A 216 8.59 -6.04 1.18
C THR A 216 7.17 -6.40 0.78
N ASP A 217 6.35 -6.73 1.77
CA ASP A 217 5.02 -7.30 1.55
C ASP A 217 4.07 -7.11 2.74
N THR A 218 2.79 -7.24 2.46
CA THR A 218 1.74 -7.38 3.45
C THR A 218 1.30 -8.84 3.49
N VAL A 219 1.42 -9.47 4.65
CA VAL A 219 1.12 -10.90 4.85
C VAL A 219 -0.12 -11.05 5.71
N ALA A 220 -1.08 -11.83 5.23
CA ALA A 220 -2.27 -12.21 5.97
C ALA A 220 -2.47 -13.73 5.94
N VAL A 221 -2.94 -14.29 7.07
CA VAL A 221 -3.37 -15.69 7.14
C VAL A 221 -4.84 -15.74 7.51
N PHE A 222 -5.62 -16.38 6.66
CA PHE A 222 -7.05 -16.59 6.89
C PHE A 222 -7.34 -18.05 7.20
N LYS A 223 -8.29 -18.29 8.10
CA LYS A 223 -8.91 -19.61 8.24
C LYS A 223 -9.99 -19.74 7.16
N ASP A 224 -9.82 -20.68 6.25
CA ASP A 224 -10.80 -20.98 5.22
C ASP A 224 -11.92 -21.86 5.81
N ASN A 225 -13.12 -21.76 5.25
CA ASN A 225 -14.27 -22.58 5.67
C ASN A 225 -14.60 -23.60 4.57
N TYR A 226 -13.94 -24.76 4.62
CA TYR A 226 -14.29 -25.91 3.77
C TYR A 226 -15.26 -26.90 4.47
N GLY A 227 -15.92 -26.45 5.52
CA GLY A 227 -16.86 -27.26 6.30
C GLY A 227 -16.19 -28.46 6.99
N ALA A 228 -16.94 -29.55 7.12
CA ALA A 228 -16.43 -30.79 7.75
C ALA A 228 -15.33 -31.50 6.97
N LEU A 229 -15.13 -31.17 5.70
CA LEU A 229 -14.12 -31.80 4.85
C LEU A 229 -12.70 -31.36 5.20
N ASP A 230 -12.51 -30.12 5.62
CA ASP A 230 -11.20 -29.59 6.00
C ASP A 230 -11.35 -28.42 7.01
N PRO A 231 -11.65 -28.75 8.28
CA PRO A 231 -11.98 -27.73 9.30
C PRO A 231 -10.78 -26.86 9.68
N ASP A 232 -9.56 -27.29 9.39
CA ASP A 232 -8.32 -26.58 9.72
C ASP A 232 -7.65 -25.93 8.51
N ALA A 233 -8.38 -25.82 7.40
CA ALA A 233 -7.89 -25.17 6.21
C ALA A 233 -7.51 -23.70 6.48
N LYS A 234 -6.35 -23.31 6.00
CA LYS A 234 -5.80 -21.97 6.15
C LYS A 234 -5.15 -21.52 4.84
N ARG A 235 -5.17 -20.24 4.60
CA ARG A 235 -4.59 -19.62 3.40
C ARG A 235 -3.63 -18.51 3.77
N LEU A 236 -2.45 -18.55 3.18
CA LEU A 236 -1.46 -17.49 3.22
C LEU A 236 -1.66 -16.58 2.01
N VAL A 237 -1.85 -15.31 2.28
CA VAL A 237 -2.04 -14.26 1.29
C VAL A 237 -0.91 -13.25 1.42
N THR A 238 -0.26 -12.93 0.31
CA THR A 238 0.80 -11.93 0.26
C THR A 238 0.42 -10.86 -0.77
N ASN A 239 0.41 -9.59 -0.36
CA ASN A 239 0.00 -8.46 -1.19
C ASN A 239 -1.38 -8.65 -1.86
N GLY A 240 -2.34 -9.24 -1.13
CA GLY A 240 -3.69 -9.51 -1.62
C GLY A 240 -3.83 -10.74 -2.53
N VAL A 241 -2.72 -11.45 -2.83
CA VAL A 241 -2.72 -12.65 -3.68
C VAL A 241 -2.52 -13.89 -2.83
N SER A 242 -3.36 -14.91 -3.02
CA SER A 242 -3.18 -16.21 -2.36
C SER A 242 -1.93 -16.90 -2.91
N MET A 243 -0.91 -17.05 -2.07
CA MET A 243 0.39 -17.63 -2.46
C MET A 243 0.51 -19.09 -2.06
N SER A 244 -0.06 -19.47 -0.91
CA SER A 244 0.04 -20.82 -0.38
C SER A 244 -1.16 -21.14 0.51
N ALA A 245 -1.49 -22.41 0.67
CA ALA A 245 -2.61 -22.83 1.49
C ALA A 245 -2.31 -24.14 2.22
N VAL A 246 -3.02 -24.34 3.32
CA VAL A 246 -3.12 -25.63 4.00
C VAL A 246 -4.54 -26.13 3.82
N ASN A 247 -4.69 -27.09 2.96
CA ASN A 247 -5.89 -27.89 2.73
C ASN A 247 -5.46 -29.26 2.22
N PHE A 248 -6.38 -30.18 2.08
CA PHE A 248 -6.08 -31.57 1.67
C PHE A 248 -5.23 -31.65 0.38
N ILE A 249 -5.59 -30.88 -0.64
CA ILE A 249 -4.88 -30.91 -1.95
C ILE A 249 -3.54 -30.20 -1.85
N ALA A 250 -3.51 -28.97 -1.29
CA ALA A 250 -2.28 -28.19 -1.18
C ALA A 250 -1.24 -28.87 -0.28
N SER A 251 -1.66 -29.48 0.82
CA SER A 251 -0.76 -30.18 1.74
C SER A 251 -0.09 -31.40 1.10
N ARG A 252 -0.80 -32.15 0.26
CA ARG A 252 -0.20 -33.26 -0.50
C ARG A 252 0.88 -32.78 -1.45
N TYR A 253 0.56 -31.76 -2.24
CA TYR A 253 1.49 -31.18 -3.18
C TYR A 253 2.73 -30.60 -2.48
N MET A 254 2.54 -29.79 -1.44
CA MET A 254 3.65 -29.17 -0.71
C MET A 254 4.59 -30.19 -0.06
N LYS A 255 4.05 -31.26 0.52
CA LYS A 255 4.87 -32.33 1.12
C LYS A 255 5.61 -33.17 0.07
N LEU A 256 4.98 -33.42 -1.08
CA LEU A 256 5.63 -34.10 -2.20
C LEU A 256 6.81 -33.30 -2.78
N LEU A 257 6.78 -31.98 -2.75
CA LEU A 257 7.92 -31.14 -3.16
C LEU A 257 9.18 -31.41 -2.33
N ALA A 258 9.06 -31.84 -1.08
CA ALA A 258 10.19 -32.28 -0.28
C ALA A 258 10.54 -33.75 -0.53
N HIS A 259 9.54 -34.64 -0.39
CA HIS A 259 9.81 -36.07 -0.38
C HIS A 259 10.33 -36.62 -1.73
N LEU A 260 9.79 -36.11 -2.87
CA LEU A 260 10.20 -36.61 -4.18
C LEU A 260 11.71 -36.41 -4.47
N PRO A 261 12.25 -35.17 -4.34
CA PRO A 261 13.70 -34.97 -4.53
C PRO A 261 14.55 -35.77 -3.55
N ILE A 262 14.15 -35.81 -2.28
CA ILE A 262 14.87 -36.54 -1.23
C ILE A 262 14.97 -38.06 -1.56
N MET A 263 13.92 -38.66 -2.13
CA MET A 263 13.90 -40.05 -2.50
C MET A 263 14.77 -40.39 -3.74
N LEU A 264 15.08 -39.38 -4.55
CA LEU A 264 15.90 -39.57 -5.76
C LEU A 264 17.39 -39.36 -5.51
N VAL A 265 17.80 -38.94 -4.32
CA VAL A 265 19.21 -38.74 -3.92
C VAL A 265 19.65 -39.86 -3.00
N ASP A 266 20.82 -40.46 -3.25
CA ASP A 266 21.33 -41.61 -2.48
C ASP A 266 21.57 -41.27 -1.01
N ASN A 267 22.10 -40.05 -0.72
CA ASN A 267 22.41 -39.62 0.64
C ASN A 267 21.93 -38.16 0.87
N PRO A 268 20.63 -37.93 1.08
CA PRO A 268 20.03 -36.59 1.24
C PRO A 268 20.19 -36.09 2.69
N GLU A 269 21.39 -35.75 3.11
CA GLU A 269 21.64 -35.29 4.48
C GLU A 269 21.32 -33.80 4.70
N GLU A 270 21.54 -33.01 3.68
CA GLU A 270 21.31 -31.53 3.71
C GLU A 270 20.30 -31.14 2.64
N VAL A 271 19.32 -30.33 3.01
CA VAL A 271 18.25 -29.91 2.14
C VAL A 271 18.10 -28.37 2.18
N LEU A 272 18.10 -27.75 1.02
CA LEU A 272 17.75 -26.33 0.87
C LEU A 272 16.32 -26.20 0.36
N VAL A 273 15.49 -25.44 1.09
CA VAL A 273 14.14 -25.06 0.68
C VAL A 273 14.12 -23.58 0.36
N VAL A 274 13.86 -23.22 -0.89
CA VAL A 274 13.70 -21.83 -1.32
C VAL A 274 12.22 -21.48 -1.33
N CYS A 275 11.85 -20.39 -0.64
CA CYS A 275 10.49 -19.97 -0.30
C CYS A 275 9.85 -20.83 0.79
N PHE A 276 9.74 -20.24 1.98
CA PHE A 276 9.17 -20.92 3.16
C PHE A 276 7.65 -21.14 3.02
N GLY A 277 6.92 -20.11 2.59
CA GLY A 277 5.47 -20.15 2.45
C GLY A 277 4.76 -20.54 3.74
N THR A 278 3.97 -21.60 3.74
CA THR A 278 3.32 -22.17 4.95
C THR A 278 4.26 -23.06 5.77
N GLY A 279 5.48 -23.30 5.31
CA GLY A 279 6.47 -24.16 5.97
C GLY A 279 6.24 -25.66 5.80
N GLN A 280 5.23 -26.10 5.04
CA GLN A 280 4.93 -27.53 4.89
C GLN A 280 6.02 -28.30 4.19
N THR A 281 6.65 -27.72 3.14
CA THR A 281 7.77 -28.34 2.43
C THR A 281 8.99 -28.45 3.34
N THR A 282 9.32 -27.37 4.07
CA THR A 282 10.41 -27.35 5.06
C THR A 282 10.20 -28.39 6.15
N GLY A 283 9.00 -28.43 6.74
CA GLY A 283 8.68 -29.40 7.78
C GLY A 283 8.68 -30.84 7.28
N ALA A 284 8.20 -31.10 6.05
CA ALA A 284 8.24 -32.42 5.44
C ALA A 284 9.68 -32.89 5.18
N ALA A 285 10.57 -31.99 4.79
CA ALA A 285 12.01 -32.31 4.68
C ALA A 285 12.62 -32.58 6.05
N ALA A 286 12.32 -31.78 7.07
CA ALA A 286 12.90 -31.94 8.41
C ALA A 286 12.53 -33.24 9.13
N VAL A 287 11.34 -33.79 8.86
CA VAL A 287 10.91 -35.07 9.45
C VAL A 287 11.39 -36.28 8.66
N HIS A 288 12.12 -36.11 7.56
CA HIS A 288 12.60 -37.22 6.77
C HIS A 288 13.81 -37.92 7.46
N PRO A 289 13.80 -39.27 7.63
CA PRO A 289 14.78 -39.97 8.46
C PRO A 289 16.25 -39.81 8.04
N LYS A 290 16.51 -39.56 6.76
CA LYS A 290 17.86 -39.41 6.20
C LYS A 290 18.38 -37.97 6.23
N VAL A 291 17.51 -36.97 6.50
CA VAL A 291 17.88 -35.58 6.50
C VAL A 291 18.42 -35.17 7.87
N LYS A 292 19.56 -34.52 7.90
CA LYS A 292 20.23 -34.05 9.11
C LYS A 292 20.06 -32.53 9.34
N ALA A 293 19.98 -31.79 8.23
CA ALA A 293 19.83 -30.34 8.26
C ALA A 293 18.93 -29.83 7.14
N VAL A 294 18.11 -28.84 7.43
CA VAL A 294 17.26 -28.14 6.45
C VAL A 294 17.49 -26.65 6.56
N ASP A 295 18.03 -26.06 5.51
CA ASP A 295 18.08 -24.62 5.36
C ASP A 295 16.86 -24.15 4.59
N SER A 296 16.07 -23.25 5.20
CA SER A 296 14.92 -22.66 4.54
C SER A 296 15.08 -21.16 4.43
N VAL A 297 15.03 -20.64 3.21
CA VAL A 297 15.23 -19.21 2.92
C VAL A 297 13.98 -18.61 2.32
N ASP A 298 13.62 -17.43 2.78
CA ASP A 298 12.51 -16.62 2.24
C ASP A 298 12.91 -15.16 2.17
N LEU A 299 12.39 -14.45 1.17
CA LEU A 299 12.61 -13.01 1.02
C LEU A 299 11.85 -12.22 2.08
N SER A 300 10.71 -12.75 2.54
CA SER A 300 9.80 -12.12 3.48
C SER A 300 9.96 -12.68 4.90
N GLY A 301 10.50 -11.86 5.79
CA GLY A 301 10.51 -12.18 7.23
C GLY A 301 9.11 -12.33 7.81
N SER A 302 8.11 -11.61 7.28
CA SER A 302 6.71 -11.69 7.69
C SER A 302 6.08 -13.05 7.31
N VAL A 303 6.41 -13.62 6.14
CA VAL A 303 6.00 -14.96 5.75
C VAL A 303 6.57 -16.01 6.70
N VAL A 304 7.85 -15.89 7.05
CA VAL A 304 8.49 -16.82 8.00
C VAL A 304 7.80 -16.75 9.37
N ARG A 305 7.54 -15.56 9.89
CA ARG A 305 6.81 -15.40 11.17
C ARG A 305 5.39 -15.95 11.13
N ALA A 306 4.68 -15.75 10.01
CA ALA A 306 3.36 -16.32 9.77
C ALA A 306 3.35 -17.85 9.81
N GLY A 307 4.48 -18.51 9.55
CA GLY A 307 4.69 -19.94 9.65
C GLY A 307 4.29 -20.56 10.99
N ASN A 308 4.34 -19.78 12.08
CA ASN A 308 3.85 -20.22 13.40
C ASN A 308 2.36 -20.55 13.42
N VAL A 309 1.55 -19.89 12.59
CA VAL A 309 0.10 -20.14 12.47
C VAL A 309 -0.18 -21.53 11.87
N PHE A 310 0.80 -22.08 11.14
CA PHE A 310 0.72 -23.37 10.47
C PHE A 310 1.49 -24.48 11.21
N SER A 311 1.87 -24.25 12.46
CA SER A 311 2.75 -25.15 13.23
C SER A 311 2.29 -26.60 13.28
N SER A 312 0.98 -26.85 13.38
CA SER A 312 0.41 -28.21 13.37
C SER A 312 0.53 -28.90 12.01
N GLN A 313 0.58 -28.15 10.91
CA GLN A 313 0.60 -28.69 9.56
C GLN A 313 2.03 -28.74 8.95
N ASN A 314 2.93 -27.89 9.47
CA ASN A 314 4.32 -27.83 9.04
C ASN A 314 5.31 -28.50 10.01
N TYR A 315 4.82 -29.37 10.90
CA TYR A 315 5.63 -30.12 11.86
C TYR A 315 6.52 -29.24 12.76
N ASN A 316 6.03 -28.06 13.14
CA ASN A 316 6.80 -27.04 13.89
C ASN A 316 8.11 -26.62 13.22
N ALA A 317 8.15 -26.51 11.90
CA ALA A 317 9.34 -26.27 11.09
C ALA A 317 10.21 -25.08 11.55
N LEU A 318 9.67 -24.13 12.32
CA LEU A 318 10.43 -23.00 12.90
C LEU A 318 11.06 -23.30 14.26
N LYS A 319 10.82 -24.49 14.82
CA LYS A 319 11.31 -24.90 16.16
C LYS A 319 12.20 -26.15 16.11
N ASN A 320 12.26 -26.81 14.97
CA ASN A 320 13.07 -28.02 14.76
C ASN A 320 14.50 -27.67 14.35
#